data_b3b0a3e336932c881174ca0d85a4d6ba
#
_entry.id   b3b0a3e336932c881174ca0d85a4d6ba
#
_cell.length_a   1.000
_cell.length_b   1.000
_cell.length_c   1.000
_cell.angle_alpha   90.00
_cell.angle_beta   90.00
_cell.angle_gamma   90.00
#
_symmetry.space_group_name_H-M   'P 1'
#
loop_
_entity.id
_entity.type
_entity.pdbx_description
1 polymer ?
#
loop_
_entity_poly.entity_id
_entity_poly.type
_entity_poly.pdbx_seq_one_letter_code
_entity_poly.pdbx_strand_id
1 'polypeptide(L)'
;TLLDVCDAERRFVKEVRARHPDSPKPAIIGNCQGGWAAMMLASADPDDTGPIVINGAPMSYWGGQFAEGAGDNPMRYSGGNLGGTWLASLTADMGNGVFDGAYLVENFENLDPATNYWDKYCNLYAKVDTEPPRFLEFERWFGGYYLMNREEIEWITRNLFVGNKLWSGTTQMTGGKSFDLRDIRSPIVLFASMGDNITPPQQAFNWVADVYGSTDEIKARGQVIVGLLHESIGHLGIFVSGKVAVKEHREIVSVLESIEALPPGLYGMRIDERPGKDGVVEYEVSFQERRLEELGGKLNRFQRVDEKPFEAVAAISEFNQRAYELFAQPVVQALATDATAKMLRQLHPLRVRQWSISDLNPWLAWLGPAADAVRAQRRPASETGIAKRTEHFIADA
;
A
#
# COMPACT_ATOMS: atom_id res chain seq x y z
N THR A 1 6.65 -17.10 9.16
CA THR A 1 7.41 -15.86 9.37
C THR A 1 7.61 -15.13 8.04
N LEU A 2 8.00 -13.84 8.07
CA LEU A 2 8.35 -13.09 6.84
C LEU A 2 9.53 -13.70 6.08
N LEU A 3 10.43 -14.41 6.75
CA LEU A 3 11.48 -15.19 6.10
C LEU A 3 10.89 -16.31 5.23
N ASP A 4 9.87 -17.00 5.71
CA ASP A 4 9.23 -18.08 4.95
C ASP A 4 8.54 -17.52 3.70
N VAL A 5 7.96 -16.31 3.81
CA VAL A 5 7.38 -15.59 2.66
C VAL A 5 8.48 -15.25 1.65
N CYS A 6 9.57 -14.64 2.10
CA CYS A 6 10.70 -14.29 1.25
C CYS A 6 11.31 -15.54 0.58
N ASP A 7 11.45 -16.65 1.31
CA ASP A 7 11.94 -17.92 0.76
C ASP A 7 10.97 -18.54 -0.25
N ALA A 8 9.66 -18.37 -0.07
CA ALA A 8 8.66 -18.77 -1.06
C ALA A 8 8.76 -17.92 -2.33
N GLU A 9 8.87 -16.60 -2.20
CA GLU A 9 9.06 -15.69 -3.34
C GLU A 9 10.34 -16.00 -4.11
N ARG A 10 11.45 -16.28 -3.42
CA ARG A 10 12.69 -16.74 -4.07
C ARG A 10 12.48 -18.01 -4.90
N ARG A 11 11.70 -18.96 -4.41
CA ARG A 11 11.36 -20.18 -5.16
C ARG A 11 10.54 -19.86 -6.40
N PHE A 12 9.59 -18.93 -6.32
CA PHE A 12 8.82 -18.49 -7.48
C PHE A 12 9.72 -17.82 -8.53
N VAL A 13 10.63 -16.94 -8.13
CA VAL A 13 11.60 -16.32 -9.04
C VAL A 13 12.46 -17.37 -9.74
N LYS A 14 12.99 -18.35 -9.00
CA LYS A 14 13.80 -19.44 -9.56
C LYS A 14 13.01 -20.33 -10.52
N GLU A 15 11.76 -20.60 -10.20
CA GLU A 15 10.87 -21.38 -11.08
C GLU A 15 10.58 -20.62 -12.38
N VAL A 16 10.32 -19.31 -12.32
CA VAL A 16 10.16 -18.47 -13.52
C VAL A 16 11.41 -18.51 -14.38
N ARG A 17 12.59 -18.33 -13.79
CA ARG A 17 13.87 -18.41 -14.52
C ARG A 17 14.10 -19.78 -15.15
N ALA A 18 13.79 -20.85 -14.44
CA ALA A 18 13.95 -22.21 -14.96
C ALA A 18 13.03 -22.48 -16.18
N ARG A 19 11.83 -21.89 -16.18
CA ARG A 19 10.90 -22.00 -17.32
C ARG A 19 11.25 -21.10 -18.49
N HIS A 20 12.02 -20.05 -18.25
CA HIS A 20 12.40 -19.04 -19.26
C HIS A 20 13.92 -18.83 -19.27
N PRO A 21 14.73 -19.88 -19.58
CA PRO A 21 16.19 -19.82 -19.44
C PRO A 21 16.86 -18.83 -20.40
N ASP A 22 16.23 -18.54 -21.52
CA ASP A 22 16.74 -17.62 -22.54
C ASP A 22 16.28 -16.17 -22.34
N SER A 23 15.45 -15.92 -21.31
CA SER A 23 14.96 -14.59 -20.98
C SER A 23 15.86 -13.87 -19.97
N PRO A 24 15.87 -12.52 -19.92
CA PRO A 24 16.48 -11.77 -18.85
C PRO A 24 15.95 -12.20 -17.47
N LYS A 25 16.61 -11.77 -16.40
CA LYS A 25 16.12 -11.98 -15.04
C LYS A 25 14.71 -11.36 -14.89
N PRO A 26 13.77 -12.02 -14.19
CA PRO A 26 12.43 -11.51 -14.05
C PRO A 26 12.41 -10.18 -13.29
N ALA A 27 11.69 -9.21 -13.83
CA ALA A 27 11.39 -7.97 -13.10
C ALA A 27 10.44 -8.28 -11.94
N ILE A 28 10.70 -7.65 -10.80
CA ILE A 28 9.89 -7.80 -9.59
C ILE A 28 9.08 -6.53 -9.38
N ILE A 29 7.76 -6.64 -9.38
CA ILE A 29 6.87 -5.48 -9.21
C ILE A 29 6.16 -5.60 -7.87
N GLY A 30 6.38 -4.62 -6.99
CA GLY A 30 5.75 -4.54 -5.68
C GLY A 30 4.86 -3.30 -5.55
N ASN A 31 3.57 -3.52 -5.27
CA ASN A 31 2.60 -2.46 -5.07
C ASN A 31 2.37 -2.22 -3.57
N CYS A 32 2.32 -0.96 -3.15
CA CYS A 32 2.08 -0.58 -1.75
C CYS A 32 3.04 -1.33 -0.81
N GLN A 33 2.54 -2.05 0.18
CA GLN A 33 3.36 -2.88 1.08
C GLN A 33 4.14 -3.98 0.35
N GLY A 34 3.67 -4.47 -0.79
CA GLY A 34 4.43 -5.37 -1.65
C GLY A 34 5.75 -4.77 -2.14
N GLY A 35 5.89 -3.44 -2.14
CA GLY A 35 7.13 -2.76 -2.50
C GLY A 35 8.27 -3.03 -1.52
N TRP A 36 8.05 -2.88 -0.21
CA TRP A 36 9.09 -3.21 0.75
C TRP A 36 9.40 -4.71 0.78
N ALA A 37 8.40 -5.58 0.54
CA ALA A 37 8.61 -7.01 0.42
C ALA A 37 9.49 -7.35 -0.80
N ALA A 38 9.24 -6.74 -1.97
CA ALA A 38 10.07 -6.88 -3.17
C ALA A 38 11.52 -6.42 -2.92
N MET A 39 11.72 -5.32 -2.18
CA MET A 39 13.05 -4.84 -1.81
C MET A 39 13.77 -5.79 -0.85
N MET A 40 13.05 -6.40 0.09
CA MET A 40 13.59 -7.43 0.98
C MET A 40 14.00 -8.68 0.19
N LEU A 41 13.17 -9.13 -0.74
CA LEU A 41 13.48 -10.24 -1.64
C LEU A 41 14.75 -9.96 -2.45
N ALA A 42 14.85 -8.78 -3.05
CA ALA A 42 16.00 -8.39 -3.86
C ALA A 42 17.30 -8.26 -3.05
N SER A 43 17.21 -7.78 -1.81
CA SER A 43 18.34 -7.77 -0.88
C SER A 43 18.78 -9.17 -0.46
N ALA A 44 17.82 -10.09 -0.28
CA ALA A 44 18.09 -11.46 0.14
C ALA A 44 18.60 -12.37 -1.00
N ASP A 45 18.25 -12.05 -2.25
CA ASP A 45 18.60 -12.84 -3.44
C ASP A 45 18.96 -11.94 -4.65
N PRO A 46 20.05 -11.15 -4.54
CA PRO A 46 20.40 -10.16 -5.55
C PRO A 46 20.84 -10.76 -6.89
N ASP A 47 21.17 -12.04 -6.91
CA ASP A 47 21.66 -12.72 -8.12
C ASP A 47 20.52 -13.21 -9.02
N ASP A 48 19.35 -13.45 -8.47
CA ASP A 48 18.20 -14.02 -9.22
C ASP A 48 17.15 -12.99 -9.62
N THR A 49 17.13 -11.83 -8.98
CA THR A 49 16.17 -10.75 -9.28
C THR A 49 16.67 -9.83 -10.41
N GLY A 50 15.77 -9.48 -11.33
CA GLY A 50 15.95 -8.43 -12.34
C GLY A 50 15.55 -7.05 -11.81
N PRO A 51 15.20 -6.09 -12.68
CA PRO A 51 14.76 -4.77 -12.25
C PRO A 51 13.61 -4.82 -11.26
N ILE A 52 13.66 -3.94 -10.26
CA ILE A 52 12.66 -3.87 -9.20
C ILE A 52 11.84 -2.62 -9.40
N VAL A 53 10.51 -2.77 -9.51
CA VAL A 53 9.57 -1.66 -9.65
C VAL A 53 8.70 -1.62 -8.42
N ILE A 54 8.78 -0.54 -7.66
CA ILE A 54 7.93 -0.35 -6.48
C ILE A 54 7.00 0.83 -6.68
N ASN A 55 5.71 0.58 -6.53
CA ASN A 55 4.65 1.51 -6.85
C ASN A 55 3.93 1.93 -5.56
N GLY A 56 3.93 3.23 -5.22
CA GLY A 56 3.27 3.75 -4.03
C GLY A 56 3.70 3.00 -2.75
N ALA A 57 4.99 2.71 -2.62
CA ALA A 57 5.51 1.84 -1.57
C ALA A 57 6.00 2.64 -0.35
N PRO A 58 5.57 2.28 0.87
CA PRO A 58 6.01 2.93 2.09
C PRO A 58 7.36 2.35 2.54
N MET A 59 8.46 2.93 2.07
CA MET A 59 9.82 2.54 2.42
C MET A 59 10.34 3.29 3.65
N SER A 60 9.92 4.56 3.84
CA SER A 60 10.22 5.42 4.99
C SER A 60 8.92 5.85 5.65
N TYR A 61 8.47 5.09 6.63
CA TYR A 61 7.13 5.27 7.24
C TYR A 61 6.96 6.60 7.99
N TRP A 62 8.04 7.25 8.42
CA TRP A 62 7.99 8.54 9.09
C TRP A 62 7.94 9.72 8.11
N GLY A 63 8.19 9.48 6.82
CA GLY A 63 8.09 10.51 5.79
C GLY A 63 6.64 10.94 5.57
N GLY A 64 6.41 12.23 5.36
CA GLY A 64 5.08 12.79 5.08
C GLY A 64 4.96 14.22 5.54
N GLN A 65 3.74 14.77 5.46
CA GLN A 65 3.43 16.13 5.83
C GLN A 65 2.67 16.18 7.16
N PHE A 66 3.08 17.09 8.03
CA PHE A 66 2.40 17.36 9.30
C PHE A 66 1.36 18.46 9.24
N ALA A 67 1.51 19.40 8.32
CA ALA A 67 0.76 20.64 8.34
C ALA A 67 -0.31 20.68 7.24
N GLU A 68 -1.44 21.27 7.57
CA GLU A 68 -2.44 21.80 6.65
C GLU A 68 -3.22 20.79 5.81
N GLY A 69 -3.51 19.60 6.33
CA GLY A 69 -4.45 18.66 5.70
C GLY A 69 -3.95 18.01 4.41
N ALA A 70 -2.69 18.19 4.07
CA ALA A 70 -2.10 17.66 2.87
C ALA A 70 -1.27 16.40 3.16
N GLY A 71 -1.94 15.27 3.20
CA GLY A 71 -1.31 13.97 3.37
C GLY A 71 -1.05 13.61 4.83
N ASP A 72 -1.82 12.66 5.31
CA ASP A 72 -1.63 12.11 6.64
C ASP A 72 -0.46 11.13 6.64
N ASN A 73 0.46 11.33 7.59
CA ASN A 73 1.49 10.35 7.84
C ASN A 73 0.86 9.12 8.51
N PRO A 74 1.08 7.87 8.02
CA PRO A 74 0.59 6.65 8.66
C PRO A 74 0.93 6.50 10.12
N MET A 75 2.03 7.12 10.61
CA MET A 75 2.35 7.18 12.04
C MET A 75 1.26 7.84 12.88
N ARG A 76 0.49 8.76 12.32
CA ARG A 76 -0.66 9.37 12.99
C ARG A 76 -1.67 8.31 13.44
N TYR A 77 -1.82 7.24 12.68
CA TYR A 77 -2.74 6.14 12.93
C TYR A 77 -2.15 5.02 13.79
N SER A 78 -0.89 5.11 14.18
CA SER A 78 -0.28 4.17 15.13
C SER A 78 -0.81 4.29 16.56
N GLY A 79 -1.71 5.25 16.81
CA GLY A 79 -2.31 5.51 18.12
C GLY A 79 -1.47 6.41 19.02
N GLY A 80 -0.41 7.04 18.51
CA GLY A 80 0.45 7.93 19.28
C GLY A 80 1.03 7.23 20.50
N ASN A 81 0.99 7.92 21.67
CA ASN A 81 1.56 7.39 22.92
C ASN A 81 0.80 6.16 23.50
N LEU A 82 -0.44 5.96 23.12
CA LEU A 82 -1.25 4.82 23.59
C LEU A 82 -1.25 3.66 22.58
N GLY A 83 -0.79 3.89 21.37
CA GLY A 83 -0.75 2.92 20.30
C GLY A 83 0.54 2.11 20.25
N GLY A 84 0.86 1.65 19.06
CA GLY A 84 2.09 0.93 18.76
C GLY A 84 1.90 -0.57 18.64
N THR A 85 3.00 -1.29 18.69
CA THR A 85 3.08 -2.74 18.44
C THR A 85 2.18 -3.57 19.36
N TRP A 86 2.02 -3.18 20.62
CA TRP A 86 1.23 -3.92 21.59
C TRP A 86 -0.24 -4.10 21.18
N LEU A 87 -0.82 -3.15 20.42
CA LEU A 87 -2.19 -3.28 19.90
C LEU A 87 -2.28 -4.40 18.84
N ALA A 88 -1.27 -4.52 17.98
CA ALA A 88 -1.18 -5.60 17.02
C ALA A 88 -1.03 -6.95 17.73
N SER A 89 -0.18 -7.01 18.77
CA SER A 89 0.01 -8.19 19.62
C SER A 89 -1.29 -8.58 20.34
N LEU A 90 -1.96 -7.63 20.99
CA LEU A 90 -3.24 -7.86 21.65
C LEU A 90 -4.28 -8.42 20.69
N THR A 91 -4.42 -7.81 19.53
CA THR A 91 -5.40 -8.21 18.53
C THR A 91 -5.12 -9.62 18.01
N ALA A 92 -3.85 -9.94 17.78
CA ALA A 92 -3.42 -11.27 17.36
C ALA A 92 -3.62 -12.32 18.48
N ASP A 93 -3.29 -11.97 19.75
CA ASP A 93 -3.48 -12.87 20.89
C ASP A 93 -4.97 -13.14 21.14
N MET A 94 -5.86 -12.14 21.06
CA MET A 94 -7.31 -12.33 21.07
C MET A 94 -7.79 -13.22 19.92
N GLY A 95 -7.09 -13.21 18.80
CA GLY A 95 -7.29 -14.08 17.66
C GLY A 95 -6.67 -15.48 17.79
N ASN A 96 -6.23 -15.88 18.97
CA ASN A 96 -5.51 -17.12 19.25
C ASN A 96 -4.25 -17.29 18.38
N GLY A 97 -3.42 -16.26 18.33
CA GLY A 97 -2.18 -16.19 17.56
C GLY A 97 -2.37 -15.78 16.08
N VAL A 98 -3.60 -15.41 15.70
CA VAL A 98 -3.93 -15.01 14.32
C VAL A 98 -4.52 -13.60 14.31
N PHE A 99 -3.84 -12.69 13.62
CA PHE A 99 -4.30 -11.32 13.40
C PHE A 99 -5.32 -11.27 12.26
N ASP A 100 -6.44 -10.58 12.47
CA ASP A 100 -7.46 -10.37 11.43
C ASP A 100 -7.12 -9.11 10.61
N GLY A 101 -6.85 -9.28 9.31
CA GLY A 101 -6.57 -8.17 8.39
C GLY A 101 -7.73 -7.19 8.22
N ALA A 102 -8.93 -7.50 8.71
CA ALA A 102 -10.04 -6.56 8.75
C ALA A 102 -9.68 -5.27 9.53
N TYR A 103 -8.87 -5.37 10.59
CA TYR A 103 -8.38 -4.20 11.33
C TYR A 103 -7.49 -3.27 10.49
N LEU A 104 -6.68 -3.82 9.56
CA LEU A 104 -5.88 -3.00 8.64
C LEU A 104 -6.78 -2.30 7.61
N VAL A 105 -7.75 -3.01 7.06
CA VAL A 105 -8.69 -2.44 6.09
C VAL A 105 -9.56 -1.36 6.73
N GLU A 106 -10.01 -1.55 7.98
CA GLU A 106 -10.77 -0.53 8.72
C GLU A 106 -9.96 0.78 8.87
N ASN A 107 -8.66 0.69 9.15
CA ASN A 107 -7.81 1.87 9.17
C ASN A 107 -7.80 2.62 7.82
N PHE A 108 -7.74 1.90 6.70
CA PHE A 108 -7.79 2.53 5.39
C PHE A 108 -9.16 3.14 5.07
N GLU A 109 -10.26 2.48 5.45
CA GLU A 109 -11.60 3.04 5.28
C GLU A 109 -11.80 4.33 6.08
N ASN A 110 -11.21 4.40 7.29
CA ASN A 110 -11.30 5.55 8.16
C ASN A 110 -10.42 6.74 7.73
N LEU A 111 -9.52 6.58 6.75
CA LEU A 111 -8.72 7.68 6.20
C LEU A 111 -9.57 8.67 5.40
N ASP A 112 -10.61 8.18 4.71
CA ASP A 112 -11.54 8.98 3.94
C ASP A 112 -12.97 8.47 4.15
N PRO A 113 -13.59 8.81 5.30
CA PRO A 113 -14.93 8.36 5.62
C PRO A 113 -15.99 8.84 4.63
N ALA A 114 -15.85 10.05 4.09
CA ALA A 114 -16.80 10.61 3.12
C ALA A 114 -16.88 9.72 1.89
N THR A 115 -15.76 9.44 1.26
CA THR A 115 -15.72 8.55 0.08
C THR A 115 -16.13 7.12 0.44
N ASN A 116 -15.65 6.56 1.55
CA ASN A 116 -15.84 5.14 1.84
C ASN A 116 -17.22 4.80 2.38
N TYR A 117 -17.87 5.71 3.09
CA TYR A 117 -19.19 5.45 3.67
C TYR A 117 -20.34 6.15 2.96
N TRP A 118 -20.05 7.09 2.04
CA TRP A 118 -21.09 7.86 1.35
C TRP A 118 -20.90 7.90 -0.17
N ASP A 119 -19.85 8.53 -0.69
CA ASP A 119 -19.72 8.84 -2.12
C ASP A 119 -19.72 7.60 -3.01
N LYS A 120 -19.06 6.53 -2.59
CA LYS A 120 -19.03 5.28 -3.37
C LYS A 120 -20.41 4.66 -3.55
N TYR A 121 -21.28 4.78 -2.54
CA TYR A 121 -22.65 4.26 -2.61
C TYR A 121 -23.56 5.20 -3.42
N CYS A 122 -23.38 6.51 -3.29
CA CYS A 122 -24.05 7.49 -4.15
C CYS A 122 -23.69 7.27 -5.63
N ASN A 123 -22.40 7.05 -5.94
CA ASN A 123 -21.97 6.72 -7.29
C ASN A 123 -22.56 5.40 -7.80
N LEU A 124 -22.62 4.36 -6.96
CA LEU A 124 -23.24 3.08 -7.29
C LEU A 124 -24.74 3.26 -7.61
N TYR A 125 -25.45 4.05 -6.79
CA TYR A 125 -26.86 4.36 -7.01
C TYR A 125 -27.08 5.17 -8.30
N ALA A 126 -26.31 6.23 -8.51
CA ALA A 126 -26.41 7.08 -9.68
C ALA A 126 -26.11 6.34 -10.99
N LYS A 127 -25.24 5.32 -10.94
CA LYS A 127 -24.80 4.52 -12.08
C LYS A 127 -25.22 3.04 -11.97
N VAL A 128 -26.39 2.79 -11.43
CA VAL A 128 -26.88 1.44 -11.11
C VAL A 128 -26.91 0.47 -12.30
N ASP A 129 -26.88 0.97 -13.54
CA ASP A 129 -26.87 0.12 -14.73
C ASP A 129 -25.47 -0.33 -15.17
N THR A 130 -24.44 0.41 -14.81
CA THR A 130 -23.07 0.20 -15.34
C THR A 130 -22.04 -0.04 -14.26
N GLU A 131 -22.22 0.48 -13.05
CA GLU A 131 -21.26 0.43 -11.97
C GLU A 131 -21.25 -0.88 -11.15
N PRO A 132 -22.38 -1.61 -10.96
CA PRO A 132 -22.40 -2.76 -10.06
C PRO A 132 -21.34 -3.83 -10.33
N PRO A 133 -21.03 -4.23 -11.56
CA PRO A 133 -20.01 -5.25 -11.80
C PRO A 133 -18.62 -4.84 -11.27
N ARG A 134 -18.20 -3.60 -11.58
CA ARG A 134 -16.91 -3.05 -11.12
C ARG A 134 -16.91 -2.88 -9.59
N PHE A 135 -17.99 -2.38 -9.02
CA PHE A 135 -18.12 -2.21 -7.57
C PHE A 135 -18.00 -3.55 -6.83
N LEU A 136 -18.73 -4.57 -7.29
CA LEU A 136 -18.70 -5.90 -6.67
C LEU A 136 -17.33 -6.58 -6.82
N GLU A 137 -16.65 -6.41 -7.93
CA GLU A 137 -15.29 -6.93 -8.14
C GLU A 137 -14.31 -6.28 -7.15
N PHE A 138 -14.36 -4.96 -7.03
CA PHE A 138 -13.54 -4.23 -6.08
C PHE A 138 -13.83 -4.61 -4.63
N GLU A 139 -15.11 -4.62 -4.21
CA GLU A 139 -15.49 -4.94 -2.84
C GLU A 139 -15.15 -6.39 -2.46
N ARG A 140 -15.20 -7.31 -3.42
CA ARG A 140 -14.78 -8.70 -3.19
C ARG A 140 -13.28 -8.80 -2.92
N TRP A 141 -12.47 -8.05 -3.65
CA TRP A 141 -11.03 -7.99 -3.44
C TRP A 141 -10.69 -7.26 -2.13
N PHE A 142 -11.21 -6.05 -1.95
CA PHE A 142 -10.91 -5.20 -0.79
C PHE A 142 -11.42 -5.79 0.53
N GLY A 143 -12.58 -6.42 0.48
CA GLY A 143 -13.22 -7.09 1.63
C GLY A 143 -12.74 -8.51 1.89
N GLY A 144 -11.64 -8.95 1.30
CA GLY A 144 -11.09 -10.29 1.49
C GLY A 144 -10.57 -10.58 2.89
N TYR A 145 -10.13 -9.57 3.61
CA TYR A 145 -9.65 -9.59 5.02
C TYR A 145 -8.76 -10.78 5.33
N TYR A 146 -7.58 -10.84 4.69
CA TYR A 146 -6.62 -11.93 4.88
C TYR A 146 -6.10 -11.97 6.32
N LEU A 147 -5.81 -13.18 6.79
CA LEU A 147 -5.27 -13.42 8.12
C LEU A 147 -3.76 -13.40 8.08
N MET A 148 -3.13 -12.93 9.17
CA MET A 148 -1.69 -12.90 9.36
C MET A 148 -1.32 -13.61 10.67
N ASN A 149 -0.13 -14.17 10.74
CA ASN A 149 0.40 -14.68 11.99
C ASN A 149 0.76 -13.51 12.93
N ARG A 150 0.72 -13.77 14.23
CA ARG A 150 1.12 -12.79 15.24
C ARG A 150 2.53 -12.25 14.98
N GLU A 151 3.48 -13.13 14.75
CA GLU A 151 4.88 -12.76 14.53
C GLU A 151 5.06 -11.85 13.30
N GLU A 152 4.27 -12.03 12.27
CA GLU A 152 4.30 -11.19 11.06
C GLU A 152 3.82 -9.79 11.35
N ILE A 153 2.64 -9.65 11.94
CA ILE A 153 2.10 -8.30 12.21
C ILE A 153 2.90 -7.56 13.28
N GLU A 154 3.41 -8.25 14.31
CA GLU A 154 4.29 -7.67 15.31
C GLU A 154 5.58 -7.17 14.67
N TRP A 155 6.21 -7.97 13.81
CA TRP A 155 7.44 -7.60 13.15
C TRP A 155 7.24 -6.40 12.22
N ILE A 156 6.18 -6.41 11.40
CA ILE A 156 5.83 -5.32 10.49
C ILE A 156 5.58 -4.04 11.27
N THR A 157 4.76 -4.11 12.31
CA THR A 157 4.44 -2.93 13.11
C THR A 157 5.67 -2.37 13.82
N ARG A 158 6.45 -3.23 14.49
CA ARG A 158 7.63 -2.82 15.25
C ARG A 158 8.75 -2.26 14.38
N ASN A 159 9.01 -2.86 13.23
CA ASN A 159 10.16 -2.49 12.40
C ASN A 159 9.83 -1.55 11.26
N LEU A 160 8.61 -1.60 10.72
CA LEU A 160 8.20 -0.76 9.60
C LEU A 160 7.27 0.36 10.06
N PHE A 161 6.02 0.06 10.44
CA PHE A 161 5.00 1.09 10.71
C PHE A 161 5.38 2.08 11.80
N VAL A 162 5.90 1.58 12.91
CA VAL A 162 6.29 2.39 14.06
C VAL A 162 7.80 2.65 14.09
N GLY A 163 8.60 1.65 13.76
CA GLY A 163 10.04 1.71 13.94
C GLY A 163 10.81 2.35 12.79
N ASN A 164 10.25 2.40 11.57
CA ASN A 164 10.90 2.95 10.37
C ASN A 164 12.34 2.43 10.14
N LYS A 165 12.57 1.14 10.36
CA LYS A 165 13.92 0.55 10.41
C LYS A 165 14.37 -0.13 9.11
N LEU A 166 13.53 -0.16 8.06
CA LEU A 166 13.83 -0.92 6.85
C LEU A 166 15.15 -0.50 6.19
N TRP A 167 15.43 0.80 6.18
CA TRP A 167 16.64 1.38 5.59
C TRP A 167 17.90 1.21 6.44
N SER A 168 17.77 0.87 7.72
CA SER A 168 18.90 0.90 8.67
C SER A 168 19.92 -0.22 8.46
N GLY A 169 19.57 -1.28 7.74
CA GLY A 169 20.40 -2.48 7.59
C GLY A 169 20.55 -3.31 8.88
N THR A 170 19.88 -2.88 9.96
CA THR A 170 19.95 -3.54 11.28
C THR A 170 18.72 -4.36 11.60
N THR A 171 17.74 -4.37 10.73
CA THR A 171 16.48 -5.09 10.95
C THR A 171 16.72 -6.59 10.88
N GLN A 172 16.66 -7.23 12.05
CA GLN A 172 16.82 -8.66 12.15
C GLN A 172 15.52 -9.39 11.85
N MET A 173 15.62 -10.44 11.06
CA MET A 173 14.57 -11.42 10.89
C MET A 173 14.71 -12.56 11.91
N THR A 174 13.63 -13.32 12.06
CA THR A 174 13.67 -14.59 12.78
C THR A 174 14.77 -15.46 12.19
N GLY A 175 15.74 -15.89 13.03
CA GLY A 175 16.92 -16.64 12.57
C GLY A 175 18.20 -15.81 12.42
N GLY A 176 18.20 -14.52 12.78
CA GLY A 176 19.41 -13.69 12.87
C GLY A 176 19.93 -13.13 11.54
N LYS A 177 19.24 -13.35 10.43
CA LYS A 177 19.56 -12.67 9.17
C LYS A 177 19.08 -11.22 9.23
N SER A 178 19.89 -10.30 8.73
CA SER A 178 19.51 -8.89 8.53
C SER A 178 19.30 -8.60 7.04
N PHE A 179 18.44 -7.63 6.74
CA PHE A 179 18.34 -7.05 5.41
C PHE A 179 19.18 -5.79 5.34
N ASP A 180 19.91 -5.65 4.27
CA ASP A 180 20.56 -4.41 3.91
C ASP A 180 20.16 -4.05 2.47
N LEU A 181 19.46 -2.95 2.29
CA LEU A 181 19.04 -2.50 0.95
C LEU A 181 20.24 -2.18 0.04
N ARG A 182 21.43 -2.01 0.63
CA ARG A 182 22.70 -1.84 -0.11
C ARG A 182 23.19 -3.11 -0.79
N ASP A 183 22.63 -4.27 -0.45
CA ASP A 183 22.95 -5.55 -1.10
C ASP A 183 22.20 -5.73 -2.43
N ILE A 184 21.20 -4.90 -2.70
CA ILE A 184 20.45 -4.92 -3.96
C ILE A 184 21.39 -4.52 -5.11
N ARG A 185 21.43 -5.33 -6.16
CA ARG A 185 22.26 -5.09 -7.36
C ARG A 185 21.47 -4.67 -8.56
N SER A 186 20.19 -5.02 -8.59
CA SER A 186 19.30 -4.71 -9.71
C SER A 186 18.91 -3.23 -9.70
N PRO A 187 18.61 -2.63 -10.87
CA PRO A 187 18.02 -1.30 -10.94
C PRO A 187 16.70 -1.24 -10.16
N ILE A 188 16.46 -0.09 -9.53
CA ILE A 188 15.25 0.16 -8.73
C ILE A 188 14.46 1.29 -9.37
N VAL A 189 13.19 1.04 -9.68
CA VAL A 189 12.24 2.03 -10.18
C VAL A 189 11.24 2.37 -9.09
N LEU A 190 11.14 3.64 -8.75
CA LEU A 190 10.26 4.17 -7.71
C LEU A 190 9.14 4.97 -8.38
N PHE A 191 7.91 4.46 -8.34
CA PHE A 191 6.75 5.19 -8.82
C PHE A 191 5.90 5.67 -7.64
N ALA A 192 5.71 6.98 -7.51
CA ALA A 192 4.91 7.62 -6.48
C ALA A 192 4.05 8.76 -7.04
N SER A 193 3.13 9.27 -6.25
CA SER A 193 2.24 10.37 -6.66
C SER A 193 2.07 11.41 -5.57
N MET A 194 2.03 12.69 -5.97
CA MET A 194 1.74 13.81 -5.07
C MET A 194 0.29 13.80 -4.56
N GLY A 195 -0.61 13.10 -5.24
CA GLY A 195 -2.00 12.91 -4.81
C GLY A 195 -2.21 11.71 -3.88
N ASP A 196 -1.15 10.96 -3.56
CA ASP A 196 -1.22 9.81 -2.68
C ASP A 196 -1.16 10.24 -1.21
N ASN A 197 -2.29 10.13 -0.51
CA ASN A 197 -2.42 10.46 0.91
C ASN A 197 -2.15 9.27 1.85
N ILE A 198 -2.03 8.05 1.33
CA ILE A 198 -1.72 6.84 2.08
C ILE A 198 -0.21 6.62 2.14
N THR A 199 0.45 6.67 0.97
CA THR A 199 1.90 6.56 0.84
C THR A 199 2.41 7.81 0.10
N PRO A 200 2.57 8.94 0.77
CA PRO A 200 3.05 10.15 0.13
C PRO A 200 4.46 9.93 -0.45
N PRO A 201 4.87 10.70 -1.47
CA PRO A 201 6.16 10.51 -2.15
C PRO A 201 7.36 10.50 -1.21
N GLN A 202 7.30 11.22 -0.10
CA GLN A 202 8.35 11.22 0.93
C GLN A 202 8.60 9.81 1.47
N GLN A 203 7.55 9.02 1.68
CA GLN A 203 7.69 7.65 2.13
C GLN A 203 8.31 6.73 1.07
N ALA A 204 8.04 6.99 -0.21
CA ALA A 204 8.61 6.22 -1.30
C ALA A 204 10.09 6.55 -1.57
N PHE A 205 10.55 7.77 -1.30
CA PHE A 205 11.87 8.24 -1.73
C PHE A 205 12.88 8.51 -0.61
N ASN A 206 12.45 8.88 0.63
CA ASN A 206 13.38 9.31 1.69
C ASN A 206 14.43 8.25 2.06
N TRP A 207 14.09 6.98 1.96
CA TRP A 207 15.01 5.88 2.24
C TRP A 207 16.31 5.94 1.39
N VAL A 208 16.24 6.52 0.18
CA VAL A 208 17.42 6.65 -0.69
C VAL A 208 18.49 7.50 -0.02
N ALA A 209 18.08 8.62 0.59
CA ALA A 209 18.99 9.48 1.35
C ALA A 209 19.48 8.83 2.65
N ASP A 210 18.62 8.02 3.28
CA ASP A 210 18.97 7.31 4.53
C ASP A 210 19.97 6.20 4.31
N VAL A 211 19.87 5.51 3.16
CA VAL A 211 20.75 4.39 2.80
C VAL A 211 22.09 4.85 2.24
N TYR A 212 22.08 5.81 1.29
CA TYR A 212 23.28 6.14 0.50
C TYR A 212 23.97 7.41 0.93
N GLY A 213 23.31 8.30 1.64
CA GLY A 213 23.91 9.57 2.11
C GLY A 213 24.30 10.57 1.01
N SER A 214 24.73 10.15 -0.16
CA SER A 214 25.10 11.00 -1.30
C SER A 214 24.90 10.34 -2.66
N THR A 215 24.81 11.14 -3.71
CA THR A 215 24.75 10.64 -5.11
C THR A 215 26.03 9.89 -5.49
N ASP A 216 27.17 10.34 -4.99
CA ASP A 216 28.46 9.69 -5.27
C ASP A 216 28.53 8.28 -4.66
N GLU A 217 27.91 8.06 -3.51
CA GLU A 217 27.81 6.72 -2.92
C GLU A 217 26.92 5.79 -3.74
N ILE A 218 25.80 6.29 -4.27
CA ILE A 218 24.95 5.51 -5.21
C ILE A 218 25.79 5.04 -6.41
N LYS A 219 26.56 5.96 -6.99
CA LYS A 219 27.45 5.64 -8.14
C LYS A 219 28.56 4.66 -7.75
N ALA A 220 29.21 4.87 -6.63
CA ALA A 220 30.30 4.02 -6.17
C ALA A 220 29.86 2.58 -5.89
N ARG A 221 28.60 2.39 -5.50
CA ARG A 221 28.01 1.06 -5.29
C ARG A 221 27.47 0.42 -6.56
N GLY A 222 27.54 1.10 -7.68
CA GLY A 222 27.03 0.58 -8.95
C GLY A 222 25.50 0.56 -9.03
N GLN A 223 24.79 1.29 -8.15
CA GLN A 223 23.35 1.25 -8.09
C GLN A 223 22.70 2.22 -9.08
N VAL A 224 21.63 1.76 -9.76
CA VAL A 224 20.76 2.58 -10.59
C VAL A 224 19.41 2.74 -9.89
N ILE A 225 19.01 3.98 -9.65
CA ILE A 225 17.70 4.32 -9.05
C ILE A 225 16.99 5.29 -9.98
N VAL A 226 15.76 4.95 -10.38
CA VAL A 226 14.93 5.76 -11.26
C VAL A 226 13.65 6.15 -10.54
N GLY A 227 13.36 7.43 -10.43
CA GLY A 227 12.15 7.96 -9.82
C GLY A 227 11.15 8.46 -10.87
N LEU A 228 9.91 8.03 -10.80
CA LEU A 228 8.77 8.57 -11.52
C LEU A 228 7.77 9.16 -10.53
N LEU A 229 7.44 10.43 -10.69
CA LEU A 229 6.52 11.14 -9.83
C LEU A 229 5.31 11.64 -10.62
N HIS A 230 4.12 11.14 -10.27
CA HIS A 230 2.85 11.63 -10.82
C HIS A 230 2.33 12.82 -10.00
N GLU A 231 1.64 13.76 -10.66
CA GLU A 231 1.24 15.02 -10.01
C GLU A 231 0.04 14.90 -9.07
N SER A 232 -0.93 14.02 -9.34
CA SER A 232 -2.25 14.13 -8.69
C SER A 232 -3.01 12.83 -8.43
N ILE A 233 -2.47 11.67 -8.83
CA ILE A 233 -3.24 10.44 -8.69
C ILE A 233 -3.25 9.94 -7.24
N GLY A 234 -4.43 9.51 -6.75
CA GLY A 234 -4.55 8.91 -5.42
C GLY A 234 -3.97 7.50 -5.35
N HIS A 235 -3.73 7.00 -4.14
CA HIS A 235 -3.06 5.73 -3.87
C HIS A 235 -3.58 4.56 -4.70
N LEU A 236 -4.87 4.24 -4.59
CA LEU A 236 -5.46 3.14 -5.36
C LEU A 236 -5.39 3.39 -6.87
N GLY A 237 -5.43 4.66 -7.30
CA GLY A 237 -5.31 5.02 -8.70
C GLY A 237 -3.98 4.59 -9.32
N ILE A 238 -2.91 4.54 -8.54
CA ILE A 238 -1.61 4.01 -8.99
C ILE A 238 -1.75 2.56 -9.48
N PHE A 239 -2.59 1.75 -8.85
CA PHE A 239 -2.70 0.31 -9.13
C PHE A 239 -3.87 -0.05 -10.04
N VAL A 240 -5.01 0.65 -9.92
CA VAL A 240 -6.26 0.23 -10.57
C VAL A 240 -6.74 1.18 -11.67
N SER A 241 -6.09 2.32 -11.88
CA SER A 241 -6.47 3.25 -12.94
C SER A 241 -6.07 2.75 -14.31
N GLY A 242 -7.04 2.58 -15.21
CA GLY A 242 -6.76 2.23 -16.60
C GLY A 242 -5.90 3.27 -17.33
N LYS A 243 -5.98 4.56 -16.95
CA LYS A 243 -5.10 5.60 -17.51
C LYS A 243 -3.65 5.39 -17.11
N VAL A 244 -3.40 5.10 -15.83
CA VAL A 244 -2.05 4.80 -15.31
C VAL A 244 -1.50 3.51 -15.91
N ALA A 245 -2.35 2.48 -16.07
CA ALA A 245 -1.92 1.24 -16.69
C ALA A 245 -1.43 1.44 -18.14
N VAL A 246 -2.13 2.27 -18.91
CA VAL A 246 -1.80 2.53 -20.34
C VAL A 246 -0.59 3.45 -20.49
N LYS A 247 -0.35 4.36 -19.55
CA LYS A 247 0.75 5.31 -19.61
C LYS A 247 1.92 4.86 -18.73
N GLU A 248 1.81 5.04 -17.42
CA GLU A 248 2.94 4.87 -16.51
C GLU A 248 3.44 3.42 -16.46
N HIS A 249 2.56 2.46 -16.18
CA HIS A 249 2.99 1.05 -16.06
C HIS A 249 3.48 0.46 -17.37
N ARG A 250 2.80 0.77 -18.48
CA ARG A 250 3.21 0.29 -19.79
C ARG A 250 4.59 0.84 -20.16
N GLU A 251 4.80 2.15 -19.95
CA GLU A 251 6.05 2.80 -20.33
C GLU A 251 7.21 2.38 -19.40
N ILE A 252 6.97 2.20 -18.10
CA ILE A 252 7.98 1.62 -17.20
C ILE A 252 8.45 0.25 -17.74
N VAL A 253 7.51 -0.63 -18.06
CA VAL A 253 7.84 -1.98 -18.55
C VAL A 253 8.57 -1.92 -19.91
N SER A 254 8.16 -1.01 -20.80
CA SER A 254 8.74 -0.89 -22.15
C SER A 254 10.21 -0.43 -22.16
N VAL A 255 10.67 0.22 -21.08
CA VAL A 255 12.02 0.79 -20.97
C VAL A 255 12.93 0.07 -19.97
N LEU A 256 12.53 -1.08 -19.43
CA LEU A 256 13.32 -1.80 -18.42
C LEU A 256 14.75 -2.11 -18.93
N GLU A 257 14.91 -2.55 -20.17
CA GLU A 257 16.22 -2.79 -20.76
C GLU A 257 17.07 -1.51 -20.84
N SER A 258 16.44 -0.37 -21.16
CA SER A 258 17.11 0.92 -21.17
C SER A 258 17.54 1.33 -19.76
N ILE A 259 16.74 1.04 -18.74
CA ILE A 259 17.05 1.29 -17.33
C ILE A 259 18.25 0.43 -16.88
N GLU A 260 18.29 -0.84 -17.28
CA GLU A 260 19.43 -1.73 -16.99
C GLU A 260 20.73 -1.25 -17.62
N ALA A 261 20.64 -0.54 -18.74
CA ALA A 261 21.79 0.01 -19.45
C ALA A 261 22.25 1.39 -18.93
N LEU A 262 21.51 2.03 -18.02
CA LEU A 262 21.91 3.31 -17.43
C LEU A 262 23.21 3.17 -16.63
N PRO A 263 24.11 4.15 -16.69
CA PRO A 263 25.22 4.25 -15.75
C PRO A 263 24.70 4.33 -14.31
N PRO A 264 25.47 3.84 -13.31
CA PRO A 264 25.10 4.00 -11.91
C PRO A 264 24.80 5.44 -11.54
N GLY A 265 23.68 5.67 -10.85
CA GLY A 265 23.23 7.01 -10.50
C GLY A 265 21.77 7.08 -10.10
N LEU A 266 21.32 8.30 -9.85
CA LEU A 266 19.95 8.64 -9.53
C LEU A 266 19.32 9.38 -10.71
N TYR A 267 18.16 8.95 -11.18
CA TYR A 267 17.48 9.47 -12.35
C TYR A 267 16.04 9.84 -12.09
N GLY A 268 15.57 10.92 -12.73
CA GLY A 268 14.16 11.23 -12.87
C GLY A 268 13.66 10.74 -14.25
N MET A 269 12.65 9.91 -14.26
CA MET A 269 11.94 9.47 -15.45
C MET A 269 10.83 10.46 -15.81
N ARG A 270 10.69 10.80 -17.06
CA ARG A 270 9.58 11.57 -17.61
C ARG A 270 8.93 10.79 -18.74
N ILE A 271 7.61 10.89 -18.81
CA ILE A 271 6.77 10.32 -19.86
C ILE A 271 6.00 11.47 -20.50
N ASP A 272 6.46 11.91 -21.65
CA ASP A 272 5.86 13.01 -22.40
C ASP A 272 4.90 12.46 -23.47
N GLU A 273 3.70 13.05 -23.57
CA GLU A 273 2.71 12.70 -24.57
C GLU A 273 3.04 13.41 -25.89
N ARG A 274 3.05 12.66 -26.99
CA ARG A 274 3.20 13.20 -28.35
C ARG A 274 2.02 12.83 -29.23
N PRO A 275 1.63 13.72 -30.15
CA PRO A 275 0.67 13.36 -31.19
C PRO A 275 1.28 12.27 -32.08
N GLY A 276 0.72 11.08 -32.04
CA GLY A 276 1.11 9.99 -32.91
C GLY A 276 0.36 10.02 -34.25
N LYS A 277 0.70 9.10 -35.14
CA LYS A 277 0.00 8.91 -36.40
C LYS A 277 -1.42 8.45 -36.16
N ASP A 278 -2.35 8.92 -36.96
CA ASP A 278 -3.78 8.56 -36.90
C ASP A 278 -4.53 9.00 -35.62
N GLY A 279 -4.02 10.02 -34.90
CA GLY A 279 -4.67 10.53 -33.67
C GLY A 279 -4.45 9.66 -32.42
N VAL A 280 -3.59 8.66 -32.50
CA VAL A 280 -3.20 7.86 -31.35
C VAL A 280 -2.11 8.62 -30.57
N VAL A 281 -2.23 8.67 -29.26
CA VAL A 281 -1.20 9.26 -28.40
C VAL A 281 0.00 8.32 -28.33
N GLU A 282 1.17 8.81 -28.63
CA GLU A 282 2.45 8.13 -28.43
C GLU A 282 3.13 8.71 -27.19
N TYR A 283 3.87 7.87 -26.48
CA TYR A 283 4.61 8.26 -25.28
C TYR A 283 6.11 8.23 -25.54
N GLU A 284 6.80 9.26 -25.11
CA GLU A 284 8.26 9.32 -25.15
C GLU A 284 8.80 9.33 -23.74
N VAL A 285 9.69 8.37 -23.46
CA VAL A 285 10.34 8.24 -22.15
C VAL A 285 11.73 8.86 -22.21
N SER A 286 12.06 9.66 -21.21
CA SER A 286 13.39 10.24 -21.03
C SER A 286 13.86 10.08 -19.59
N PHE A 287 15.20 9.98 -19.43
CA PHE A 287 15.85 9.89 -18.13
C PHE A 287 16.75 11.11 -17.94
N GLN A 288 16.60 11.76 -16.82
CA GLN A 288 17.43 12.90 -16.44
C GLN A 288 18.18 12.58 -15.14
N GLU A 289 19.49 12.61 -15.18
CA GLU A 289 20.30 12.44 -13.97
C GLU A 289 19.93 13.49 -12.92
N ARG A 290 19.83 13.06 -11.66
CA ARG A 290 19.45 13.86 -10.50
C ARG A 290 20.48 13.73 -9.39
N ARG A 291 20.50 14.73 -8.52
CA ARG A 291 21.27 14.68 -7.29
C ARG A 291 20.36 14.36 -6.12
N LEU A 292 20.92 13.69 -5.11
CA LEU A 292 20.17 13.29 -3.93
C LEU A 292 19.61 14.50 -3.16
N GLU A 293 20.35 15.61 -3.16
CA GLU A 293 19.96 16.86 -2.54
C GLU A 293 18.71 17.49 -3.20
N GLU A 294 18.50 17.23 -4.49
CA GLU A 294 17.32 17.70 -5.22
C GLU A 294 16.04 16.95 -4.77
N LEU A 295 16.15 15.68 -4.40
CA LEU A 295 15.03 14.93 -3.83
C LEU A 295 14.53 15.58 -2.55
N GLY A 296 15.44 15.90 -1.64
CA GLY A 296 15.12 16.60 -0.38
C GLY A 296 14.38 17.91 -0.61
N GLY A 297 14.89 18.75 -1.52
CA GLY A 297 14.31 20.08 -1.81
C GLY A 297 12.94 20.04 -2.49
N LYS A 298 12.66 19.02 -3.29
CA LYS A 298 11.37 18.89 -4.02
C LYS A 298 10.28 18.19 -3.22
N LEU A 299 10.65 17.16 -2.48
CA LEU A 299 9.70 16.29 -1.79
C LEU A 299 9.49 16.69 -0.34
N ASN A 300 10.54 17.12 0.35
CA ASN A 300 10.46 17.50 1.75
C ASN A 300 10.29 19.02 1.85
N ARG A 301 9.05 19.53 1.75
CA ARG A 301 8.71 20.90 2.15
C ARG A 301 9.00 21.12 3.63
N PHE A 302 9.02 20.06 4.43
CA PHE A 302 9.35 20.00 5.83
C PHE A 302 10.73 19.36 6.00
N GLN A 303 11.47 19.81 6.97
CA GLN A 303 12.79 19.27 7.23
C GLN A 303 12.66 17.89 7.87
N ARG A 304 13.60 16.98 7.59
CA ARG A 304 13.67 15.66 8.22
C ARG A 304 13.69 15.70 9.76
N VAL A 305 14.07 16.85 10.33
CA VAL A 305 13.98 17.09 11.78
C VAL A 305 12.56 16.95 12.33
N ASP A 306 11.55 17.17 11.51
CA ASP A 306 10.14 17.01 11.88
C ASP A 306 9.74 15.54 12.09
N GLU A 307 10.57 14.60 11.68
CA GLU A 307 10.42 13.16 11.95
C GLU A 307 10.84 12.77 13.38
N LYS A 308 11.63 13.61 14.09
CA LYS A 308 12.11 13.31 15.45
C LYS A 308 11.03 12.97 16.48
N PRO A 309 9.84 13.59 16.50
CA PRO A 309 8.78 13.18 17.42
C PRO A 309 8.40 11.70 17.30
N PHE A 310 8.60 11.10 16.14
CA PHE A 310 8.31 9.68 15.94
C PHE A 310 9.30 8.75 16.65
N GLU A 311 10.53 9.19 16.89
CA GLU A 311 11.49 8.45 17.72
C GLU A 311 10.93 8.25 19.12
N ALA A 312 10.28 9.27 19.69
CA ALA A 312 9.62 9.17 20.98
C ALA A 312 8.43 8.22 20.95
N VAL A 313 7.62 8.27 19.88
CA VAL A 313 6.50 7.33 19.68
C VAL A 313 7.01 5.90 19.56
N ALA A 314 8.09 5.66 18.83
CA ALA A 314 8.71 4.34 18.70
C ALA A 314 9.25 3.82 20.05
N ALA A 315 9.91 4.69 20.83
CA ALA A 315 10.41 4.33 22.16
C ALA A 315 9.26 3.97 23.14
N ILE A 316 8.18 4.75 23.13
CA ILE A 316 6.97 4.48 23.95
C ILE A 316 6.30 3.20 23.47
N SER A 317 6.23 2.94 22.16
CA SER A 317 5.71 1.69 21.63
C SER A 317 6.47 0.47 22.14
N GLU A 318 7.80 0.52 22.21
CA GLU A 318 8.62 -0.55 22.79
C GLU A 318 8.35 -0.73 24.30
N PHE A 319 8.18 0.36 25.02
CA PHE A 319 7.80 0.28 26.44
C PHE A 319 6.41 -0.35 26.63
N ASN A 320 5.42 0.10 25.88
CA ASN A 320 4.06 -0.43 25.93
C ASN A 320 4.02 -1.91 25.53
N GLN A 321 4.79 -2.32 24.55
CA GLN A 321 4.91 -3.72 24.13
C GLN A 321 5.44 -4.60 25.26
N ARG A 322 6.52 -4.16 25.92
CA ARG A 322 7.09 -4.90 27.07
C ARG A 322 6.12 -4.97 28.24
N ALA A 323 5.43 -3.87 28.53
CA ALA A 323 4.40 -3.85 29.57
C ALA A 323 3.25 -4.83 29.25
N TYR A 324 2.79 -4.84 28.01
CA TYR A 324 1.79 -5.80 27.55
C TYR A 324 2.27 -7.25 27.71
N GLU A 325 3.46 -7.56 27.21
CA GLU A 325 4.07 -8.92 27.29
C GLU A 325 4.18 -9.42 28.74
N LEU A 326 4.53 -8.53 29.67
CA LEU A 326 4.74 -8.92 31.07
C LEU A 326 3.43 -9.05 31.86
N PHE A 327 2.45 -8.19 31.63
CA PHE A 327 1.30 -8.07 32.53
C PHE A 327 -0.02 -8.53 31.90
N ALA A 328 -0.27 -8.26 30.63
CA ALA A 328 -1.55 -8.52 30.00
C ALA A 328 -1.57 -9.76 29.11
N GLN A 329 -0.52 -9.99 28.34
CA GLN A 329 -0.44 -11.06 27.35
C GLN A 329 -0.73 -12.46 27.95
N PRO A 330 -0.15 -12.88 29.10
CA PRO A 330 -0.42 -14.21 29.66
C PRO A 330 -1.91 -14.42 29.96
N VAL A 331 -2.59 -13.36 30.42
CA VAL A 331 -4.02 -13.41 30.71
C VAL A 331 -4.84 -13.50 29.43
N VAL A 332 -4.52 -12.65 28.43
CA VAL A 332 -5.22 -12.65 27.15
C VAL A 332 -5.09 -14.01 26.46
N GLN A 333 -3.90 -14.57 26.41
CA GLN A 333 -3.63 -15.87 25.80
C GLN A 333 -4.33 -17.02 26.52
N ALA A 334 -4.43 -16.96 27.85
CA ALA A 334 -5.16 -17.97 28.64
C ALA A 334 -6.68 -17.95 28.37
N LEU A 335 -7.24 -16.80 27.99
CA LEU A 335 -8.65 -16.65 27.67
C LEU A 335 -8.98 -16.85 26.19
N ALA A 336 -7.98 -16.73 25.31
CA ALA A 336 -8.14 -16.90 23.87
C ALA A 336 -8.29 -18.38 23.52
N THR A 337 -9.36 -18.70 22.81
CA THR A 337 -9.61 -20.03 22.23
C THR A 337 -10.00 -19.89 20.78
N ASP A 338 -9.93 -20.97 20.00
CA ASP A 338 -10.39 -20.97 18.61
C ASP A 338 -11.85 -20.50 18.48
N ALA A 339 -12.70 -20.87 19.44
CA ALA A 339 -14.11 -20.47 19.43
C ALA A 339 -14.27 -18.96 19.66
N THR A 340 -13.60 -18.41 20.69
CA THR A 340 -13.66 -16.97 20.98
C THR A 340 -13.02 -16.15 19.86
N ALA A 341 -11.90 -16.58 19.32
CA ALA A 341 -11.23 -15.96 18.19
C ALA A 341 -12.11 -15.93 16.93
N LYS A 342 -12.76 -17.05 16.61
CA LYS A 342 -13.71 -17.12 15.48
C LYS A 342 -14.91 -16.19 15.71
N MET A 343 -15.46 -16.17 16.92
CA MET A 343 -16.56 -15.27 17.25
C MET A 343 -16.16 -13.80 17.09
N LEU A 344 -15.01 -13.38 17.63
CA LEU A 344 -14.52 -12.01 17.51
C LEU A 344 -14.31 -11.60 16.03
N ARG A 345 -13.73 -12.47 15.21
CA ARG A 345 -13.61 -12.23 13.78
C ARG A 345 -14.96 -12.04 13.10
N GLN A 346 -15.95 -12.89 13.42
CA GLN A 346 -17.29 -12.77 12.84
C GLN A 346 -18.03 -11.50 13.28
N LEU A 347 -17.77 -11.03 14.50
CA LEU A 347 -18.38 -9.82 15.05
C LEU A 347 -17.61 -8.53 14.68
N HIS A 348 -16.51 -8.63 13.91
CA HIS A 348 -15.80 -7.44 13.44
C HIS A 348 -16.75 -6.53 12.63
N PRO A 349 -16.78 -5.21 12.88
CA PRO A 349 -17.74 -4.29 12.25
C PRO A 349 -17.82 -4.41 10.72
N LEU A 350 -16.69 -4.54 10.06
CA LEU A 350 -16.64 -4.68 8.60
C LEU A 350 -17.32 -5.99 8.12
N ARG A 351 -17.14 -7.09 8.85
CA ARG A 351 -17.79 -8.37 8.50
C ARG A 351 -19.28 -8.35 8.78
N VAL A 352 -19.68 -7.74 9.90
CA VAL A 352 -21.10 -7.55 10.23
C VAL A 352 -21.78 -6.68 9.19
N ARG A 353 -21.12 -5.60 8.74
CA ARG A 353 -21.62 -4.74 7.64
C ARG A 353 -21.80 -5.55 6.35
N GLN A 354 -20.80 -6.33 5.93
CA GLN A 354 -20.90 -7.18 4.74
C GLN A 354 -22.07 -8.16 4.84
N TRP A 355 -22.21 -8.83 5.98
CA TRP A 355 -23.33 -9.74 6.21
C TRP A 355 -24.67 -9.00 6.16
N SER A 356 -24.76 -7.82 6.79
CA SER A 356 -26.02 -7.05 6.90
C SER A 356 -26.58 -6.61 5.55
N ILE A 357 -25.73 -6.41 4.54
CA ILE A 357 -26.12 -5.98 3.17
C ILE A 357 -26.00 -7.11 2.13
N SER A 358 -25.81 -8.35 2.58
CA SER A 358 -25.68 -9.52 1.68
C SER A 358 -27.02 -10.26 1.50
N ASP A 359 -27.06 -11.11 0.49
CA ASP A 359 -28.19 -12.05 0.24
C ASP A 359 -28.41 -13.05 1.38
N LEU A 360 -27.44 -13.20 2.29
CA LEU A 360 -27.56 -14.03 3.49
C LEU A 360 -28.38 -13.37 4.59
N ASN A 361 -28.69 -12.08 4.47
CA ASN A 361 -29.54 -11.37 5.42
C ASN A 361 -31.03 -11.62 5.08
N PRO A 362 -31.76 -12.40 5.91
CA PRO A 362 -33.16 -12.73 5.61
C PRO A 362 -34.09 -11.51 5.56
N TRP A 363 -33.70 -10.41 6.24
CA TRP A 363 -34.47 -9.17 6.23
C TRP A 363 -34.41 -8.45 4.89
N LEU A 364 -33.46 -8.79 4.00
CA LEU A 364 -33.30 -8.25 2.67
C LEU A 364 -33.83 -9.17 1.56
N ALA A 365 -34.36 -10.34 1.89
CA ALA A 365 -34.82 -11.34 0.91
C ALA A 365 -35.89 -10.82 -0.05
N TRP A 366 -36.68 -9.84 0.38
CA TRP A 366 -37.72 -9.20 -0.46
C TRP A 366 -37.17 -8.23 -1.51
N LEU A 367 -35.91 -7.76 -1.33
CA LEU A 367 -35.32 -6.76 -2.24
C LEU A 367 -35.10 -7.31 -3.66
N GLY A 368 -34.69 -8.57 -3.78
CA GLY A 368 -34.49 -9.19 -5.08
C GLY A 368 -35.74 -9.13 -5.96
N PRO A 369 -36.87 -9.73 -5.54
CA PRO A 369 -38.14 -9.65 -6.27
C PRO A 369 -38.65 -8.22 -6.51
N ALA A 370 -38.46 -7.31 -5.54
CA ALA A 370 -38.83 -5.90 -5.68
C ALA A 370 -37.98 -5.20 -6.74
N ALA A 371 -36.66 -5.44 -6.74
CA ALA A 371 -35.75 -4.89 -7.75
C ALA A 371 -36.10 -5.35 -9.17
N ASP A 372 -36.45 -6.64 -9.33
CA ASP A 372 -36.87 -7.19 -10.63
C ASP A 372 -38.18 -6.55 -11.12
N ALA A 373 -39.13 -6.34 -10.24
CA ALA A 373 -40.36 -5.64 -10.56
C ALA A 373 -40.12 -4.19 -11.00
N VAL A 374 -39.23 -3.48 -10.30
CA VAL A 374 -38.81 -2.11 -10.65
C VAL A 374 -38.11 -2.09 -12.01
N ARG A 375 -37.17 -3.02 -12.25
CA ARG A 375 -36.48 -3.10 -13.55
C ARG A 375 -37.43 -3.32 -14.72
N ALA A 376 -38.43 -4.17 -14.54
CA ALA A 376 -39.43 -4.45 -15.58
C ALA A 376 -40.30 -3.24 -15.96
N GLN A 377 -40.47 -2.28 -15.05
CA GLN A 377 -41.32 -1.10 -15.24
C GLN A 377 -40.54 0.21 -15.22
N ARG A 378 -39.23 0.16 -15.31
CA ARG A 378 -38.36 1.33 -15.19
C ARG A 378 -38.63 2.38 -16.25
N ARG A 379 -38.74 3.64 -15.83
CA ARG A 379 -38.90 4.80 -16.70
C ARG A 379 -37.88 5.87 -16.28
N PRO A 380 -37.36 6.67 -17.24
CA PRO A 380 -36.49 7.80 -16.88
C PRO A 380 -37.25 8.77 -15.94
N ALA A 381 -36.58 9.17 -14.87
CA ALA A 381 -37.10 10.17 -13.96
C ALA A 381 -37.01 11.55 -14.61
N SER A 382 -38.00 12.42 -14.29
CA SER A 382 -37.92 13.82 -14.72
C SER A 382 -36.78 14.54 -14.00
N GLU A 383 -35.90 15.20 -14.73
CA GLU A 383 -34.76 15.98 -14.18
C GLU A 383 -35.23 17.09 -13.23
N THR A 384 -36.45 17.61 -13.42
CA THR A 384 -37.06 18.66 -12.58
C THR A 384 -37.99 18.12 -11.51
N GLY A 385 -38.12 16.79 -11.42
CA GLY A 385 -39.03 16.11 -10.50
C GLY A 385 -38.61 16.26 -9.02
N ILE A 386 -39.61 16.15 -8.14
CA ILE A 386 -39.37 16.21 -6.67
C ILE A 386 -38.36 15.13 -6.24
N ALA A 387 -38.48 13.94 -6.79
CA ALA A 387 -37.55 12.84 -6.47
C ALA A 387 -36.09 13.20 -6.79
N LYS A 388 -35.83 13.83 -7.95
CA LYS A 388 -34.49 14.26 -8.35
C LYS A 388 -33.96 15.39 -7.48
N ARG A 389 -34.79 16.33 -7.11
CA ARG A 389 -34.44 17.41 -6.18
C ARG A 389 -34.10 16.86 -4.77
N THR A 390 -34.88 15.89 -4.30
CA THR A 390 -34.63 15.24 -3.01
C THR A 390 -33.32 14.46 -3.04
N GLU A 391 -33.05 13.75 -4.14
CA GLU A 391 -31.78 13.03 -4.35
C GLU A 391 -30.59 13.99 -4.25
N HIS A 392 -30.58 15.09 -4.97
CA HIS A 392 -29.53 16.12 -4.90
C HIS A 392 -29.39 16.70 -3.50
N PHE A 393 -30.50 17.06 -2.87
CA PHE A 393 -30.46 17.59 -1.49
C PHE A 393 -29.84 16.64 -0.50
N ILE A 394 -30.12 15.33 -0.60
CA ILE A 394 -29.54 14.31 0.28
C ILE A 394 -28.07 14.05 -0.08
N ALA A 395 -27.71 14.09 -1.36
CA ALA A 395 -26.34 13.85 -1.80
C ALA A 395 -25.38 15.00 -1.45
N ASP A 396 -25.91 16.23 -1.42
CA ASP A 396 -25.13 17.45 -1.15
C ASP A 396 -25.06 17.79 0.35
N ALA A 397 -25.88 17.16 1.21
CA ALA A 397 -25.93 17.36 2.66
C ALA A 397 -24.96 16.45 3.41
#